data_3874b8c4b295b2036b9199562f290446
#
_entry.id   3874b8c4b295b2036b9199562f290446
#
_cell.length_a   1.000
_cell.length_b   1.000
_cell.length_c   1.000
_cell.angle_alpha   90.00
_cell.angle_beta   90.00
_cell.angle_gamma   90.00
#
_symmetry.space_group_name_H-M   'P 1'
#
loop_
_entity.id
_entity.type
_entity.pdbx_description
1 polymer ?
#
loop_
_entity_poly.entity_id
_entity_poly.type
_entity_poly.pdbx_seq_one_letter_code
_entity_poly.pdbx_strand_id
1 'polypeptide(L)'
;MNGDFTQWDLYLASSSEYAMRLIDGFISLLESRNLVCVAQLLRAQVGVCLRTFALFAAEDQDDFLKQVFQGVPVNKLIDFSGEKMFDRRLQDLLEKYDSKVKDVYKVTSGFVHFFTDILPSIGVPGEDRKSVV
;
A
#
# COMPACT_ATOMS: atom_id res chain seq x y z
N MET A 1 14.50 29.49 -7.94
CA MET A 1 13.83 28.61 -6.98
C MET A 1 14.11 29.11 -5.56
N ASN A 2 13.08 29.39 -4.83
CA ASN A 2 13.23 30.04 -3.52
C ASN A 2 13.72 29.10 -2.40
N GLY A 3 13.91 27.84 -2.68
CA GLY A 3 14.30 26.86 -1.67
C GLY A 3 13.22 26.53 -0.63
N ASP A 4 12.02 27.04 -0.82
CA ASP A 4 10.91 26.76 0.09
C ASP A 4 10.39 25.34 -0.12
N PHE A 5 10.19 24.62 0.98
CA PHE A 5 9.70 23.27 0.96
C PHE A 5 8.18 23.29 0.86
N THR A 6 7.63 22.77 -0.22
CA THR A 6 6.18 22.73 -0.46
C THR A 6 5.58 21.45 0.10
N GLN A 7 4.23 21.39 0.17
CA GLN A 7 3.54 20.16 0.55
C GLN A 7 3.81 19.03 -0.47
N TRP A 8 3.98 19.39 -1.75
CA TRP A 8 4.40 18.45 -2.80
C TRP A 8 5.73 17.80 -2.44
N ASP A 9 6.72 18.64 -2.14
CA ASP A 9 8.05 18.16 -1.80
C ASP A 9 8.01 17.26 -0.58
N LEU A 10 7.26 17.65 0.43
CA LEU A 10 7.14 16.87 1.67
C LEU A 10 6.46 15.53 1.43
N TYR A 11 5.38 15.52 0.66
CA TYR A 11 4.66 14.28 0.34
C TYR A 11 5.56 13.29 -0.42
N LEU A 12 6.21 13.76 -1.47
CA LEU A 12 7.08 12.93 -2.30
C LEU A 12 8.32 12.49 -1.54
N ALA A 13 8.94 13.38 -0.77
CA ALA A 13 10.10 13.03 0.03
C ALA A 13 9.76 12.00 1.11
N SER A 14 8.63 12.16 1.78
CA SER A 14 8.17 11.22 2.81
C SER A 14 7.83 9.86 2.21
N SER A 15 7.17 9.84 1.06
CA SER A 15 6.85 8.59 0.36
C SER A 15 8.12 7.86 -0.06
N SER A 16 9.11 8.60 -0.58
CA SER A 16 10.39 8.03 -1.01
C SER A 16 11.17 7.48 0.18
N GLU A 17 11.23 8.22 1.28
CA GLU A 17 11.90 7.79 2.51
C GLU A 17 11.27 6.51 3.06
N TYR A 18 9.95 6.47 3.10
CA TYR A 18 9.23 5.29 3.57
C TYR A 18 9.49 4.09 2.66
N ALA A 19 9.45 4.29 1.35
CA ALA A 19 9.74 3.24 0.37
C ALA A 19 11.15 2.70 0.53
N MET A 20 12.15 3.56 0.73
CA MET A 20 13.54 3.14 0.92
C MET A 20 13.72 2.32 2.19
N ARG A 21 13.05 2.71 3.28
CA ARG A 21 13.09 1.95 4.54
C ARG A 21 12.45 0.58 4.39
N LEU A 22 11.37 0.47 3.62
CA LEU A 22 10.76 -0.83 3.33
C LEU A 22 11.71 -1.72 2.52
N ILE A 23 12.45 -1.15 1.57
CA ILE A 23 13.45 -1.90 0.80
C ILE A 23 14.57 -2.40 1.70
N ASP A 24 15.09 -1.57 2.59
CA ASP A 24 16.14 -1.97 3.53
C ASP A 24 15.66 -3.11 4.43
N GLY A 25 14.44 -3.01 4.96
CA GLY A 25 13.84 -4.06 5.76
C GLY A 25 13.62 -5.34 4.97
N PHE A 26 13.19 -5.21 3.72
CA PHE A 26 13.00 -6.33 2.81
C PHE A 26 14.30 -7.11 2.62
N ILE A 27 15.39 -6.41 2.34
CA ILE A 27 16.71 -7.05 2.14
C ILE A 27 17.16 -7.76 3.42
N SER A 28 17.06 -7.10 4.57
CA SER A 28 17.47 -7.68 5.86
C SER A 28 16.67 -8.93 6.20
N LEU A 29 15.36 -8.90 5.99
CA LEU A 29 14.49 -10.04 6.28
C LEU A 29 14.69 -11.17 5.28
N LEU A 30 15.00 -10.84 4.04
CA LEU A 30 15.31 -11.85 3.02
C LEU A 30 16.60 -12.57 3.37
N GLU A 31 17.62 -11.86 3.82
CA GLU A 31 18.89 -12.44 4.27
C GLU A 31 18.70 -13.37 5.47
N SER A 32 17.81 -13.01 6.39
CA SER A 32 17.48 -13.85 7.54
C SER A 32 16.43 -14.94 7.23
N ARG A 33 16.00 -15.03 5.98
CA ARG A 33 14.99 -15.98 5.49
C ARG A 33 13.63 -15.86 6.20
N ASN A 34 13.30 -14.68 6.66
CA ASN A 34 12.00 -14.42 7.26
C ASN A 34 10.97 -14.05 6.17
N LEU A 35 10.51 -15.09 5.46
CA LEU A 35 9.63 -14.90 4.31
C LEU A 35 8.26 -14.35 4.69
N VAL A 36 7.81 -14.61 5.91
CA VAL A 36 6.55 -14.08 6.43
C VAL A 36 6.56 -12.56 6.45
N CYS A 37 7.59 -11.99 7.05
CA CYS A 37 7.74 -10.54 7.14
C CYS A 37 8.07 -9.90 5.80
N VAL A 38 8.80 -10.61 4.94
CA VAL A 38 9.10 -10.15 3.58
C VAL A 38 7.79 -9.90 2.80
N ALA A 39 6.85 -10.84 2.87
CA ALA A 39 5.57 -10.70 2.19
C ALA A 39 4.78 -9.50 2.69
N GLN A 40 4.81 -9.24 4.00
CA GLN A 40 4.15 -8.08 4.60
C GLN A 40 4.76 -6.77 4.11
N LEU A 41 6.09 -6.68 4.05
CA LEU A 41 6.78 -5.49 3.57
C LEU A 41 6.51 -5.25 2.08
N LEU A 42 6.45 -6.29 1.28
CA LEU A 42 6.14 -6.17 -0.14
C LEU A 42 4.73 -5.62 -0.33
N ARG A 43 3.76 -6.10 0.45
CA ARG A 43 2.40 -5.58 0.44
C ARG A 43 2.35 -4.10 0.84
N ALA A 44 3.10 -3.73 1.87
CA ALA A 44 3.21 -2.34 2.30
C ALA A 44 3.81 -1.46 1.19
N GLN A 45 4.81 -1.96 0.48
CA GLN A 45 5.44 -1.24 -0.63
C GLN A 45 4.44 -0.95 -1.75
N VAL A 46 3.61 -1.92 -2.09
CA VAL A 46 2.54 -1.70 -3.07
C VAL A 46 1.59 -0.61 -2.59
N GLY A 47 1.24 -0.61 -1.32
CA GLY A 47 0.41 0.44 -0.73
C GLY A 47 1.03 1.83 -0.86
N VAL A 48 2.32 1.96 -0.62
CA VAL A 48 3.06 3.23 -0.82
C VAL A 48 2.98 3.67 -2.28
N CYS A 49 3.18 2.75 -3.20
CA CYS A 49 3.08 3.02 -4.64
C CYS A 49 1.70 3.57 -5.01
N LEU A 50 0.64 2.92 -4.53
CA LEU A 50 -0.72 3.35 -4.81
C LEU A 50 -1.02 4.74 -4.24
N ARG A 51 -0.61 5.01 -3.02
CA ARG A 51 -0.85 6.31 -2.38
C ARG A 51 -0.04 7.43 -3.02
N THR A 52 1.18 7.14 -3.44
CA THR A 52 1.99 8.11 -4.19
C THR A 52 1.32 8.41 -5.54
N PHE A 53 0.83 7.38 -6.22
CA PHE A 53 0.09 7.55 -7.47
C PHE A 53 -1.20 8.36 -7.27
N ALA A 54 -1.87 8.21 -6.12
CA ALA A 54 -3.11 8.90 -5.82
C ALA A 54 -2.97 10.42 -5.93
N LEU A 55 -1.81 10.97 -5.56
CA LEU A 55 -1.55 12.40 -5.73
C LEU A 55 -1.70 12.83 -7.18
N PHE A 56 -1.19 12.03 -8.11
CA PHE A 56 -1.24 12.35 -9.53
C PHE A 56 -2.62 12.07 -10.13
N ALA A 57 -3.41 11.18 -9.54
CA ALA A 57 -4.77 10.85 -9.98
C ALA A 57 -5.82 11.78 -9.40
N ALA A 58 -5.50 12.55 -8.39
CA ALA A 58 -6.46 13.40 -7.69
C ALA A 58 -7.06 14.46 -8.61
N GLU A 59 -8.33 14.78 -8.37
CA GLU A 59 -9.06 15.84 -9.09
C GLU A 59 -8.38 17.20 -8.88
N ASP A 60 -8.06 17.52 -7.64
CA ASP A 60 -7.35 18.72 -7.24
C ASP A 60 -6.18 18.31 -6.36
N GLN A 61 -4.99 18.44 -6.90
CA GLN A 61 -3.78 17.97 -6.22
C GLN A 61 -3.45 18.78 -4.97
N ASP A 62 -3.64 20.08 -5.03
CA ASP A 62 -3.38 20.93 -3.87
C ASP A 62 -4.37 20.66 -2.75
N ASP A 63 -5.64 20.48 -3.08
CA ASP A 63 -6.67 20.10 -2.11
C ASP A 63 -6.40 18.69 -1.55
N PHE A 64 -5.99 17.76 -2.39
CA PHE A 64 -5.59 16.42 -1.97
C PHE A 64 -4.51 16.48 -0.89
N LEU A 65 -3.44 17.22 -1.15
CA LEU A 65 -2.33 17.36 -0.21
C LEU A 65 -2.81 17.99 1.11
N LYS A 66 -3.61 19.03 1.02
CA LYS A 66 -4.15 19.70 2.18
C LYS A 66 -4.96 18.75 3.06
N GLN A 67 -5.83 17.95 2.45
CA GLN A 67 -6.67 17.00 3.19
C GLN A 67 -5.86 15.86 3.78
N VAL A 68 -4.91 15.30 3.03
CA VAL A 68 -4.04 14.23 3.52
C VAL A 68 -3.23 14.71 4.73
N PHE A 69 -2.67 15.90 4.69
CA PHE A 69 -1.93 16.45 5.82
C PHE A 69 -2.81 16.79 7.01
N GLN A 70 -4.12 16.91 6.81
CA GLN A 70 -5.10 17.05 7.89
C GLN A 70 -5.54 15.68 8.45
N GLY A 71 -5.04 14.59 7.90
CA GLY A 71 -5.35 13.24 8.37
C GLY A 71 -6.51 12.56 7.65
N VAL A 72 -7.00 13.13 6.56
CA VAL A 72 -8.06 12.48 5.78
C VAL A 72 -7.49 11.29 5.02
N PRO A 73 -8.08 10.09 5.15
CA PRO A 73 -7.61 8.91 4.40
C PRO A 73 -7.76 9.11 2.90
N VAL A 74 -6.80 8.59 2.14
CA VAL A 74 -6.80 8.68 0.67
C VAL A 74 -8.08 8.10 0.06
N ASN A 75 -8.61 7.02 0.65
CA ASN A 75 -9.82 6.37 0.12
C ASN A 75 -11.11 7.20 0.25
N LYS A 76 -11.05 8.32 0.94
CA LYS A 76 -12.17 9.26 1.03
C LYS A 76 -12.06 10.42 0.05
N LEU A 77 -10.93 10.53 -0.64
CA LEU A 77 -10.67 11.58 -1.61
C LEU A 77 -11.02 11.10 -3.01
N ILE A 78 -11.30 12.03 -3.90
CA ILE A 78 -11.76 11.71 -5.26
C ILE A 78 -10.68 11.92 -6.30
N ASP A 79 -10.73 11.11 -7.35
CA ASP A 79 -9.84 11.21 -8.50
C ASP A 79 -10.41 12.19 -9.56
N PHE A 80 -9.70 12.31 -10.68
CA PHE A 80 -10.09 13.20 -11.79
C PHE A 80 -11.45 12.86 -12.41
N SER A 81 -11.97 11.64 -12.16
CA SER A 81 -13.29 11.21 -12.63
C SER A 81 -14.39 11.38 -11.58
N GLY A 82 -14.04 11.90 -10.39
CA GLY A 82 -14.98 12.07 -9.29
C GLY A 82 -15.24 10.81 -8.49
N GLU A 83 -14.45 9.74 -8.70
CA GLU A 83 -14.57 8.49 -7.94
C GLU A 83 -13.61 8.45 -6.77
N LYS A 84 -14.02 7.81 -5.68
CA LYS A 84 -13.17 7.64 -4.51
C LYS A 84 -11.97 6.76 -4.82
N MET A 85 -10.82 7.14 -4.27
CA MET A 85 -9.54 6.47 -4.54
C MET A 85 -9.28 5.31 -3.58
N PHE A 86 -10.13 4.29 -3.64
CA PHE A 86 -9.84 3.01 -2.99
C PHE A 86 -8.66 2.31 -3.68
N ASP A 87 -8.03 1.39 -3.00
CA ASP A 87 -6.90 0.64 -3.54
C ASP A 87 -7.23 0.02 -4.90
N ARG A 88 -8.41 -0.58 -5.02
CA ARG A 88 -8.84 -1.20 -6.27
C ARG A 88 -8.95 -0.18 -7.41
N ARG A 89 -9.49 1.00 -7.12
CA ARG A 89 -9.61 2.07 -8.11
C ARG A 89 -8.23 2.55 -8.56
N LEU A 90 -7.31 2.73 -7.61
CA LEU A 90 -5.94 3.14 -7.91
C LEU A 90 -5.21 2.08 -8.72
N GLN A 91 -5.42 0.79 -8.41
CA GLN A 91 -4.87 -0.30 -9.22
C GLN A 91 -5.38 -0.26 -10.66
N ASP A 92 -6.69 -0.03 -10.84
CA ASP A 92 -7.29 0.05 -12.16
C ASP A 92 -6.70 1.19 -12.99
N LEU A 93 -6.49 2.34 -12.37
CA LEU A 93 -5.89 3.49 -13.05
C LEU A 93 -4.42 3.25 -13.36
N LEU A 94 -3.68 2.68 -12.43
CA LEU A 94 -2.25 2.43 -12.57
C LEU A 94 -1.95 1.31 -13.57
N GLU A 95 -2.89 0.39 -13.77
CA GLU A 95 -2.74 -0.73 -14.71
C GLU A 95 -2.42 -0.25 -16.13
N LYS A 96 -2.89 0.93 -16.50
CA LYS A 96 -2.62 1.53 -17.81
C LYS A 96 -1.12 1.80 -18.01
N TYR A 97 -0.38 2.00 -16.93
CA TYR A 97 1.05 2.31 -16.96
C TYR A 97 1.89 1.09 -16.60
N ASP A 98 1.41 0.23 -15.72
CA ASP A 98 2.10 -0.98 -15.30
C ASP A 98 1.10 -2.08 -14.99
N SER A 99 0.99 -3.04 -15.88
CA SER A 99 0.06 -4.17 -15.74
C SER A 99 0.43 -5.11 -14.60
N LYS A 100 1.65 -5.04 -14.07
CA LYS A 100 2.12 -5.95 -13.00
C LYS A 100 1.60 -5.57 -11.63
N VAL A 101 1.14 -4.35 -11.44
CA VAL A 101 0.72 -3.87 -10.12
C VAL A 101 -0.39 -4.71 -9.53
N LYS A 102 -1.40 -5.06 -10.33
CA LYS A 102 -2.51 -5.90 -9.88
C LYS A 102 -2.05 -7.28 -9.46
N ASP A 103 -1.15 -7.87 -10.22
CA ASP A 103 -0.62 -9.20 -9.92
C ASP A 103 0.16 -9.19 -8.61
N VAL A 104 1.02 -8.21 -8.42
CA VAL A 104 1.81 -8.07 -7.19
C VAL A 104 0.88 -7.83 -6.00
N TYR A 105 -0.13 -6.98 -6.15
CA TYR A 105 -1.09 -6.72 -5.08
C TYR A 105 -1.83 -8.01 -4.70
N LYS A 106 -2.29 -8.76 -5.69
CA LYS A 106 -3.02 -10.02 -5.47
C LYS A 106 -2.16 -11.06 -4.77
N VAL A 107 -0.92 -11.25 -5.24
CA VAL A 107 0.01 -12.23 -4.65
C VAL A 107 0.33 -11.85 -3.22
N THR A 108 0.66 -10.60 -2.95
CA THR A 108 1.02 -10.16 -1.60
C THR A 108 -0.16 -10.18 -0.64
N SER A 109 -1.36 -9.88 -1.12
CA SER A 109 -2.58 -10.02 -0.33
C SER A 109 -2.86 -11.48 0.01
N GLY A 110 -2.59 -12.39 -0.94
CA GLY A 110 -2.71 -13.83 -0.70
C GLY A 110 -1.82 -14.31 0.45
N PHE A 111 -0.59 -13.81 0.55
CA PHE A 111 0.30 -14.13 1.66
C PHE A 111 -0.24 -13.63 3.00
N VAL A 112 -0.82 -12.45 3.03
CA VAL A 112 -1.42 -11.92 4.24
C VAL A 112 -2.59 -12.80 4.70
N HIS A 113 -3.45 -13.17 3.77
CA HIS A 113 -4.62 -14.01 4.06
C HIS A 113 -4.24 -15.45 4.44
N PHE A 114 -3.10 -15.94 3.98
CA PHE A 114 -2.61 -17.27 4.34
C PHE A 114 -2.58 -17.46 5.85
N PHE A 115 -2.08 -16.49 6.59
CA PHE A 115 -1.96 -16.59 8.05
C PHE A 115 -3.29 -16.49 8.76
N THR A 116 -4.25 -15.78 8.19
CA THR A 116 -5.58 -15.65 8.79
C THR A 116 -6.47 -16.85 8.47
N ASP A 117 -6.30 -17.45 7.29
CA ASP A 117 -7.21 -18.47 6.80
C ASP A 117 -6.67 -19.89 6.98
N ILE A 118 -5.38 -20.09 6.83
CA ILE A 118 -4.74 -21.42 6.81
C ILE A 118 -4.08 -21.78 8.14
N LEU A 119 -3.34 -20.86 8.72
CA LEU A 119 -2.58 -21.13 9.93
C LEU A 119 -3.45 -21.55 11.12
N PRO A 120 -4.60 -20.91 11.38
CA PRO A 120 -5.47 -21.36 12.46
C PRO A 120 -5.95 -22.80 12.31
N SER A 121 -6.18 -23.26 11.08
CA SER A 121 -6.66 -24.60 10.82
C SER A 121 -5.58 -25.68 11.02
N ILE A 122 -4.31 -25.27 10.97
CA ILE A 122 -3.17 -26.16 11.19
C ILE A 122 -2.77 -26.21 12.66
N GLY A 123 -2.82 -25.06 13.36
CA GLY A 123 -2.25 -24.87 14.68
C GLY A 123 -3.07 -25.38 15.86
N VAL A 124 -4.33 -25.75 15.65
CA VAL A 124 -5.24 -26.11 16.75
C VAL A 124 -5.99 -27.40 16.45
N PRO A 125 -5.33 -28.58 16.64
CA PRO A 125 -5.99 -29.86 16.40
C PRO A 125 -7.19 -30.06 17.33
N GLY A 126 -8.32 -30.48 16.77
CA GLY A 126 -9.52 -30.78 17.54
C GLY A 126 -10.43 -29.59 17.82
N GLU A 127 -10.06 -28.38 17.41
CA GLU A 127 -10.93 -27.22 17.53
C GLU A 127 -11.83 -27.09 16.32
N ASP A 128 -13.05 -26.61 16.57
CA ASP A 128 -13.98 -26.32 15.49
C ASP A 128 -13.47 -25.14 14.67
N ARG A 129 -13.22 -25.36 13.39
CA ARG A 129 -12.73 -24.32 12.49
C ARG A 129 -13.65 -23.12 12.33
N LYS A 130 -14.93 -23.31 12.60
CA LYS A 130 -15.93 -22.23 12.53
C LYS A 130 -15.77 -21.21 13.65
N SER A 131 -15.15 -21.60 14.75
CA SER A 131 -14.92 -20.70 15.88
C SER A 131 -13.64 -19.87 15.74
N VAL A 132 -12.83 -20.12 14.72
CA VAL A 132 -11.52 -19.51 14.52
C VAL A 132 -11.54 -18.36 13.48
N VAL A 133 -12.68 -18.05 12.96
CA VAL A 133 -12.83 -17.00 11.94
C VAL A 133 -12.62 -15.60 12.51
#